data_a90e96d8841faa091baf4b5276afed91
#
_entry.id   a90e96d8841faa091baf4b5276afed91
#
_cell.length_a   1.000
_cell.length_b   1.000
_cell.length_c   1.000
_cell.angle_alpha   90.00
_cell.angle_beta   90.00
_cell.angle_gamma   90.00
#
_symmetry.space_group_name_H-M   'P 1'
#
loop_
_entity.id
_entity.type
_entity.pdbx_description
1 polymer ?
#
loop_
_entity_poly.entity_id
_entity_poly.type
_entity_poly.pdbx_seq_one_letter_code
_entity_poly.pdbx_strand_id
1 'polypeptide(L)'
;MSTPWTAPDSSTPYQSSPTPSGAGDQGYGAQPSYGAQQGYGAQPGYGTQQGYGGQQGYASSQPGASGYSMNANQWGWEAKPGIIPLRPLTIGDLMSGSFAAIRQNPKILFGFTMAVMAVISLLTMVTSFLPTSLGSVTGSSDPQASLTGTEDLAIMLLGGLASQGVQTLATLAGTTIIMGMLATTVSQMMIGNKVTLSQAWTMTQPRLGALIGTFLLTGIATSIPLIIYAVLMFVLLFAFIGSDSIGWLVLVGVLLLIPTLVATYFMTIKLAFGSVITVLEEIGPIAALKRSWTLSNGYFWQTLGRLLLISVVAGFIAGFIGGFVGGFAGAAMFAAADSETGSTIVLAVTAGLTTLVSGLVTPLTATYETLVYADLRIRKENFAAVLIQASTQPQ
;
A
#
# COMPACT_ATOMS: atom_id res chain seq x y z
N MET A 1 -1.36 -20.67 17.94
CA MET A 1 -2.37 -19.61 18.18
C MET A 1 -2.72 -19.03 16.83
N SER A 2 -3.96 -19.22 16.37
CA SER A 2 -4.41 -18.65 15.09
C SER A 2 -4.49 -17.13 15.23
N THR A 3 -3.81 -16.40 14.34
CA THR A 3 -3.90 -14.95 14.33
C THR A 3 -5.29 -14.54 13.83
N PRO A 4 -5.88 -13.41 14.33
CA PRO A 4 -7.21 -12.95 13.90
C PRO A 4 -7.27 -12.60 12.39
N TRP A 5 -6.13 -12.65 11.72
CA TRP A 5 -5.97 -12.32 10.30
C TRP A 5 -6.04 -13.51 9.35
N THR A 6 -6.03 -14.76 9.87
CA THR A 6 -6.17 -15.95 9.02
C THR A 6 -7.51 -15.95 8.30
N ALA A 7 -7.52 -16.42 7.04
CA ALA A 7 -8.75 -16.57 6.28
C ALA A 7 -9.70 -17.56 6.99
N PRO A 8 -11.03 -17.29 7.03
CA PRO A 8 -11.97 -18.27 7.58
C PRO A 8 -11.87 -19.57 6.77
N ASP A 9 -11.72 -20.69 7.49
CA ASP A 9 -11.71 -22.01 6.89
C ASP A 9 -13.00 -22.22 6.10
N SER A 10 -12.90 -22.49 4.82
CA SER A 10 -14.03 -22.79 3.93
C SER A 10 -14.73 -24.11 4.26
N SER A 11 -14.27 -24.81 5.28
CA SER A 11 -14.78 -26.12 5.71
C SER A 11 -15.72 -26.08 6.92
N THR A 12 -15.92 -24.93 7.57
CA THR A 12 -16.92 -24.82 8.64
C THR A 12 -18.25 -24.38 8.06
N PRO A 13 -19.28 -25.27 8.04
CA PRO A 13 -20.64 -24.81 7.76
C PRO A 13 -21.06 -23.83 8.84
N TYR A 14 -21.68 -22.74 8.44
CA TYR A 14 -22.34 -21.83 9.36
C TYR A 14 -23.24 -22.64 10.30
N GLN A 15 -22.84 -22.81 11.54
CA GLN A 15 -23.72 -23.28 12.58
C GLN A 15 -24.70 -22.14 12.88
N SER A 16 -25.89 -22.27 12.31
CA SER A 16 -27.07 -21.52 12.74
C SER A 16 -27.24 -21.74 14.25
N SER A 17 -27.27 -20.67 15.00
CA SER A 17 -27.54 -20.64 16.44
C SER A 17 -28.75 -21.52 16.76
N PRO A 18 -28.71 -22.37 17.80
CA PRO A 18 -29.87 -23.12 18.19
C PRO A 18 -30.97 -22.19 18.68
N THR A 19 -32.12 -22.25 18.07
CA THR A 19 -33.37 -21.68 18.56
C THR A 19 -33.69 -22.31 19.93
N PRO A 20 -33.99 -21.55 20.98
CA PRO A 20 -34.45 -22.14 22.23
C PRO A 20 -35.86 -22.70 22.01
N SER A 21 -35.97 -24.00 22.00
CA SER A 21 -37.23 -24.70 22.13
C SER A 21 -37.66 -24.65 23.60
N GLY A 22 -38.66 -23.83 23.90
CA GLY A 22 -39.37 -23.82 25.19
C GLY A 22 -40.86 -23.87 24.93
N ALA A 23 -41.42 -25.00 25.23
CA ALA A 23 -42.87 -25.28 25.19
C ALA A 23 -43.60 -24.47 26.26
N GLY A 24 -44.82 -24.06 25.99
CA GLY A 24 -45.78 -23.47 26.95
C GLY A 24 -47.00 -22.88 26.28
N ASP A 25 -48.02 -23.68 26.25
CA ASP A 25 -49.37 -23.55 25.72
C ASP A 25 -50.23 -22.53 26.49
N GLN A 26 -51.39 -22.14 25.87
CA GLN A 26 -52.55 -21.37 26.37
C GLN A 26 -52.45 -19.84 26.18
N GLY A 27 -53.35 -19.14 25.49
CA GLY A 27 -54.70 -19.35 25.17
C GLY A 27 -55.40 -17.99 24.94
N TYR A 28 -56.22 -17.86 23.92
CA TYR A 28 -57.37 -16.95 23.73
C TYR A 28 -57.25 -15.42 23.88
N GLY A 29 -57.59 -14.71 22.78
CA GLY A 29 -58.41 -13.53 22.94
C GLY A 29 -58.20 -12.37 21.98
N ALA A 30 -58.95 -12.32 20.90
CA ALA A 30 -59.59 -11.14 20.27
C ALA A 30 -58.77 -9.93 19.78
N GLN A 31 -58.85 -9.74 18.44
CA GLN A 31 -58.94 -8.46 17.73
C GLN A 31 -60.30 -7.75 18.04
N PRO A 32 -60.56 -6.49 17.60
CA PRO A 32 -59.90 -5.56 16.69
C PRO A 32 -60.03 -4.07 17.12
N SER A 33 -59.45 -3.11 16.36
CA SER A 33 -60.19 -1.98 15.78
C SER A 33 -59.39 -0.71 15.56
N TYR A 34 -59.33 -0.27 14.35
CA TYR A 34 -59.36 1.05 13.74
C TYR A 34 -59.20 2.33 14.60
N GLY A 35 -58.42 3.27 14.08
CA GLY A 35 -58.51 4.67 14.45
C GLY A 35 -57.49 5.54 13.72
N ALA A 36 -57.86 6.06 12.58
CA ALA A 36 -57.21 7.15 11.87
C ALA A 36 -57.43 8.47 12.63
N GLN A 37 -56.48 9.37 12.68
CA GLN A 37 -56.77 10.79 12.42
C GLN A 37 -55.50 11.65 12.22
N GLN A 38 -55.59 12.49 11.23
CA GLN A 38 -54.71 13.53 10.74
C GLN A 38 -54.52 14.66 11.76
N GLY A 39 -53.42 15.34 11.70
CA GLY A 39 -53.19 16.62 12.35
C GLY A 39 -52.06 17.40 11.71
N TYR A 40 -52.40 18.36 10.89
CA TYR A 40 -51.55 19.40 10.28
C TYR A 40 -51.08 20.38 11.34
N GLY A 41 -49.86 21.00 11.15
CA GLY A 41 -49.60 22.27 11.79
C GLY A 41 -48.11 22.66 11.89
N ALA A 42 -47.63 23.35 10.89
CA ALA A 42 -46.91 24.64 10.89
C ALA A 42 -45.60 24.86 11.71
N GLN A 43 -44.58 25.23 10.97
CA GLN A 43 -43.37 26.03 11.21
C GLN A 43 -43.71 27.45 11.78
N PRO A 44 -42.71 28.39 12.05
CA PRO A 44 -41.26 28.32 12.38
C PRO A 44 -40.91 29.23 13.59
N GLY A 45 -39.63 29.16 14.07
CA GLY A 45 -39.15 30.13 15.05
C GLY A 45 -37.61 30.25 15.05
N TYR A 46 -37.11 31.31 14.52
CA TYR A 46 -35.74 31.83 14.64
C TYR A 46 -35.43 32.25 16.08
N GLY A 47 -34.20 32.04 16.54
CA GLY A 47 -33.74 32.59 17.82
C GLY A 47 -32.25 32.34 18.05
N THR A 48 -31.46 33.29 17.61
CA THR A 48 -30.06 33.57 18.06
C THR A 48 -30.03 33.83 19.55
N GLN A 49 -29.05 33.25 20.30
CA GLN A 49 -28.29 34.04 21.28
C GLN A 49 -27.05 33.31 21.80
N GLN A 50 -25.96 34.05 21.82
CA GLN A 50 -24.67 33.80 22.47
C GLN A 50 -24.85 33.77 24.00
N GLY A 51 -24.03 32.96 24.67
CA GLY A 51 -23.90 33.01 26.13
C GLY A 51 -22.58 32.37 26.60
N TYR A 52 -21.60 33.21 26.86
CA TYR A 52 -20.39 32.93 27.67
C TYR A 52 -20.77 32.66 29.11
N GLY A 53 -20.03 31.75 29.78
CA GLY A 53 -20.02 31.72 31.24
C GLY A 53 -19.58 30.37 31.82
N GLY A 54 -18.34 30.34 32.33
CA GLY A 54 -17.78 29.22 33.08
C GLY A 54 -18.40 29.06 34.46
N GLN A 55 -18.23 27.88 35.01
CA GLN A 55 -17.85 27.74 36.44
C GLN A 55 -17.54 26.28 36.78
N GLN A 56 -16.44 26.12 37.48
CA GLN A 56 -15.99 24.90 38.15
C GLN A 56 -17.00 24.46 39.22
N GLY A 57 -17.25 23.16 39.30
CA GLY A 57 -17.96 22.53 40.38
C GLY A 57 -17.37 21.17 40.73
N TYR A 58 -16.54 21.12 41.75
CA TYR A 58 -16.13 19.87 42.39
C TYR A 58 -17.34 19.25 43.09
N ALA A 59 -17.64 17.99 42.82
CA ALA A 59 -18.44 17.17 43.72
C ALA A 59 -18.00 15.71 43.66
N SER A 60 -17.63 15.23 44.78
CA SER A 60 -17.22 13.94 45.30
C SER A 60 -18.05 12.72 44.86
N SER A 61 -17.31 11.67 44.55
CA SER A 61 -17.49 10.23 44.71
C SER A 61 -18.75 9.69 45.40
N GLN A 62 -19.44 8.76 44.72
CA GLN A 62 -20.02 7.56 45.37
C GLN A 62 -20.09 6.40 44.34
N PRO A 63 -19.67 5.16 44.70
CA PRO A 63 -19.74 4.01 43.82
C PRO A 63 -21.12 3.34 43.93
N GLY A 64 -21.97 3.61 42.94
CA GLY A 64 -23.21 2.90 42.74
C GLY A 64 -23.07 1.96 41.57
N ALA A 65 -23.06 0.67 41.79
CA ALA A 65 -23.18 -0.35 40.76
C ALA A 65 -24.54 -0.24 40.09
N SER A 66 -24.64 0.55 39.05
CA SER A 66 -25.72 0.49 38.09
C SER A 66 -25.25 -0.35 36.89
N GLY A 67 -25.79 -1.57 36.78
CA GLY A 67 -25.59 -2.45 35.63
C GLY A 67 -26.00 -1.73 34.37
N TYR A 68 -25.01 -1.32 33.61
CA TYR A 68 -25.20 -0.90 32.23
C TYR A 68 -25.59 -2.12 31.44
N SER A 69 -26.87 -2.33 31.19
CA SER A 69 -27.33 -3.18 30.09
C SER A 69 -26.91 -2.47 28.80
N MET A 70 -25.69 -2.71 28.37
CA MET A 70 -25.21 -2.25 27.08
C MET A 70 -26.00 -2.94 25.99
N ASN A 71 -26.88 -2.18 25.32
CA ASN A 71 -27.55 -2.60 24.11
C ASN A 71 -26.47 -2.91 23.07
N ALA A 72 -26.17 -4.19 22.87
CA ALA A 72 -25.10 -4.68 21.97
C ALA A 72 -25.24 -4.16 20.51
N ASN A 73 -26.41 -3.63 20.14
CA ASN A 73 -26.68 -3.10 18.81
C ASN A 73 -26.22 -1.63 18.60
N GLN A 74 -25.86 -0.90 19.67
CA GLN A 74 -25.49 0.51 19.55
C GLN A 74 -23.97 0.73 19.49
N TRP A 75 -23.15 -0.25 19.90
CA TRP A 75 -21.71 -0.13 20.03
C TRP A 75 -20.91 -0.71 18.87
N GLY A 76 -21.53 -1.48 17.96
CA GLY A 76 -20.81 -2.18 16.90
C GLY A 76 -20.16 -1.28 15.85
N TRP A 77 -20.66 -0.06 15.67
CA TRP A 77 -20.25 0.81 14.56
C TRP A 77 -19.30 1.96 14.94
N GLU A 78 -19.20 2.30 16.23
CA GLU A 78 -18.34 3.38 16.73
C GLU A 78 -17.13 2.90 17.54
N ALA A 79 -17.01 1.61 17.79
CA ALA A 79 -15.87 1.06 18.51
C ALA A 79 -14.57 1.35 17.74
N LYS A 80 -13.65 2.06 18.37
CA LYS A 80 -12.31 2.36 17.88
C LYS A 80 -11.26 1.78 18.81
N PRO A 81 -11.03 0.46 18.81
CA PRO A 81 -10.04 -0.16 19.69
C PRO A 81 -8.61 0.28 19.40
N GLY A 82 -8.32 0.63 18.14
CA GLY A 82 -7.00 1.07 17.70
C GLY A 82 -7.03 2.35 16.85
N ILE A 83 -6.31 2.34 15.75
CA ILE A 83 -6.12 3.52 14.88
C ILE A 83 -7.31 3.82 13.98
N ILE A 84 -8.20 2.86 13.73
CA ILE A 84 -9.35 2.98 12.83
C ILE A 84 -10.67 2.60 13.53
N PRO A 85 -11.82 3.21 13.12
CA PRO A 85 -13.13 2.73 13.52
C PRO A 85 -13.47 1.40 12.83
N LEU A 86 -14.19 0.51 13.53
CA LEU A 86 -14.56 -0.82 13.02
C LEU A 86 -15.87 -0.77 12.17
N ARG A 87 -15.93 0.16 11.23
CA ARG A 87 -17.01 0.34 10.25
C ARG A 87 -16.39 0.45 8.86
N PRO A 88 -17.19 0.38 7.78
CA PRO A 88 -16.70 0.71 6.45
C PRO A 88 -16.00 2.07 6.43
N LEU A 89 -14.72 2.07 6.05
CA LEU A 89 -13.86 3.24 6.16
C LEU A 89 -14.15 4.26 5.05
N THR A 90 -14.17 5.53 5.43
CA THR A 90 -14.13 6.65 4.48
C THR A 90 -12.69 6.97 4.07
N ILE A 91 -12.51 7.78 3.01
CA ILE A 91 -11.17 8.27 2.61
C ILE A 91 -10.51 9.05 3.76
N GLY A 92 -11.29 9.85 4.49
CA GLY A 92 -10.80 10.58 5.67
C GLY A 92 -10.34 9.65 6.79
N ASP A 93 -11.05 8.55 7.04
CA ASP A 93 -10.67 7.54 8.03
C ASP A 93 -9.36 6.84 7.63
N LEU A 94 -9.19 6.53 6.33
CA LEU A 94 -7.96 5.92 5.81
C LEU A 94 -6.75 6.85 5.96
N MET A 95 -6.89 8.12 5.58
CA MET A 95 -5.83 9.11 5.72
C MET A 95 -5.49 9.38 7.18
N SER A 96 -6.49 9.66 8.01
CA SER A 96 -6.29 9.92 9.45
C SER A 96 -5.72 8.71 10.18
N GLY A 97 -6.17 7.49 9.83
CA GLY A 97 -5.64 6.23 10.33
C GLY A 97 -4.17 6.02 9.96
N SER A 98 -3.79 6.35 8.72
CA SER A 98 -2.40 6.26 8.27
C SER A 98 -1.48 7.20 9.05
N PHE A 99 -1.90 8.46 9.22
CA PHE A 99 -1.15 9.41 10.04
C PHE A 99 -1.12 9.03 11.53
N ALA A 100 -2.22 8.47 12.06
CA ALA A 100 -2.29 7.99 13.44
C ALA A 100 -1.30 6.83 13.67
N ALA A 101 -1.21 5.86 12.73
CA ALA A 101 -0.24 4.78 12.80
C ALA A 101 1.19 5.31 12.83
N ILE A 102 1.52 6.24 11.94
CA ILE A 102 2.84 6.86 11.87
C ILE A 102 3.18 7.56 13.21
N ARG A 103 2.24 8.30 13.80
CA ARG A 103 2.44 8.99 15.09
C ARG A 103 2.59 8.03 16.25
N GLN A 104 1.90 6.88 16.22
CA GLN A 104 1.96 5.90 17.32
C GLN A 104 3.29 5.14 17.35
N ASN A 105 3.87 4.84 16.18
CA ASN A 105 5.11 4.08 16.13
C ASN A 105 6.07 4.59 15.02
N PRO A 106 6.57 5.84 15.15
CA PRO A 106 7.45 6.42 14.13
C PRO A 106 8.80 5.68 14.02
N LYS A 107 9.26 5.05 15.11
CA LYS A 107 10.52 4.30 15.11
C LYS A 107 10.50 3.11 14.15
N ILE A 108 9.37 2.39 14.06
CA ILE A 108 9.26 1.27 13.13
C ILE A 108 8.91 1.79 11.73
N LEU A 109 7.89 2.63 11.61
CA LEU A 109 7.39 3.03 10.30
C LEU A 109 8.42 3.87 9.53
N PHE A 110 9.01 4.89 10.16
CA PHE A 110 10.03 5.70 9.51
C PHE A 110 11.45 5.21 9.77
N GLY A 111 11.82 4.95 11.03
CA GLY A 111 13.18 4.63 11.40
C GLY A 111 13.70 3.37 10.71
N PHE A 112 12.91 2.28 10.76
CA PHE A 112 13.28 1.04 10.10
C PHE A 112 13.25 1.18 8.57
N THR A 113 12.22 1.81 7.99
CA THR A 113 12.12 2.02 6.55
C THR A 113 13.29 2.84 6.04
N MET A 114 13.64 3.95 6.71
CA MET A 114 14.78 4.78 6.34
C MET A 114 16.11 4.04 6.46
N ALA A 115 16.28 3.19 7.48
CA ALA A 115 17.50 2.39 7.62
C ALA A 115 17.65 1.39 6.45
N VAL A 116 16.59 0.69 6.07
CA VAL A 116 16.63 -0.24 4.92
C VAL A 116 16.87 0.52 3.62
N MET A 117 16.17 1.65 3.42
CA MET A 117 16.33 2.48 2.21
C MET A 117 17.73 3.13 2.15
N ALA A 118 18.34 3.44 3.27
CA ALA A 118 19.72 3.92 3.30
C ALA A 118 20.70 2.85 2.82
N VAL A 119 20.52 1.59 3.21
CA VAL A 119 21.33 0.48 2.70
C VAL A 119 21.15 0.31 1.18
N ILE A 120 19.92 0.36 0.69
CA ILE A 120 19.61 0.28 -0.74
C ILE A 120 20.23 1.48 -1.47
N SER A 121 20.11 2.69 -0.91
CA SER A 121 20.71 3.92 -1.44
C SER A 121 22.22 3.81 -1.61
N LEU A 122 22.92 3.33 -0.57
CA LEU A 122 24.37 3.11 -0.65
C LEU A 122 24.73 2.09 -1.73
N LEU A 123 23.96 0.99 -1.82
CA LEU A 123 24.17 0.00 -2.86
C LEU A 123 23.91 0.59 -4.25
N THR A 124 22.87 1.40 -4.41
CA THR A 124 22.57 2.12 -5.66
C THR A 124 23.73 3.04 -6.05
N MET A 125 24.28 3.79 -5.10
CA MET A 125 25.45 4.64 -5.35
C MET A 125 26.65 3.83 -5.82
N VAL A 126 26.97 2.72 -5.14
CA VAL A 126 28.11 1.86 -5.51
C VAL A 126 27.91 1.22 -6.89
N THR A 127 26.71 0.71 -7.17
CA THR A 127 26.42 0.06 -8.47
C THR A 127 26.40 1.04 -9.64
N SER A 128 26.22 2.34 -9.40
CA SER A 128 26.30 3.38 -10.43
C SER A 128 27.71 3.50 -11.05
N PHE A 129 28.75 3.01 -10.38
CA PHE A 129 30.11 2.99 -10.90
C PHE A 129 30.44 1.73 -11.72
N LEU A 130 29.59 0.70 -11.73
CA LEU A 130 29.85 -0.56 -12.46
C LEU A 130 30.03 -0.36 -13.97
N PRO A 131 29.23 0.44 -14.67
CA PRO A 131 29.39 0.64 -16.10
C PRO A 131 30.76 1.24 -16.45
N THR A 132 31.19 2.25 -15.72
CA THR A 132 32.47 2.93 -15.94
C THR A 132 33.67 2.03 -15.61
N SER A 133 33.56 1.22 -14.53
CA SER A 133 34.62 0.28 -14.16
C SER A 133 34.80 -0.86 -15.17
N LEU A 134 33.71 -1.34 -15.78
CA LEU A 134 33.79 -2.38 -16.82
C LEU A 134 34.37 -1.80 -18.12
N GLY A 135 34.02 -0.58 -18.48
CA GLY A 135 34.61 0.11 -19.63
C GLY A 135 36.14 0.29 -19.49
N SER A 136 36.61 0.65 -18.30
CA SER A 136 38.06 0.83 -18.04
C SER A 136 38.85 -0.49 -18.07
N VAL A 137 38.25 -1.61 -17.69
CA VAL A 137 38.91 -2.94 -17.72
C VAL A 137 39.11 -3.43 -19.15
N THR A 138 38.25 -3.03 -20.07
CA THR A 138 38.31 -3.46 -21.48
C THR A 138 39.12 -2.53 -22.39
N GLY A 139 39.76 -1.48 -21.83
CA GLY A 139 40.64 -0.57 -22.55
C GLY A 139 39.96 0.48 -23.40
N SER A 140 38.63 0.55 -23.41
CA SER A 140 37.85 1.63 -24.04
C SER A 140 37.86 2.86 -23.11
N SER A 141 38.96 3.54 -23.02
CA SER A 141 39.10 4.75 -22.15
C SER A 141 38.65 6.03 -22.87
N ASP A 142 38.07 5.93 -24.03
CA ASP A 142 37.59 7.10 -24.77
C ASP A 142 36.05 7.12 -24.75
N PRO A 143 35.37 7.97 -23.94
CA PRO A 143 33.94 8.10 -23.91
C PRO A 143 33.35 8.64 -25.22
N GLN A 144 34.17 9.20 -26.07
CA GLN A 144 33.82 9.68 -27.42
C GLN A 144 34.27 8.73 -28.53
N ALA A 145 34.97 7.63 -28.22
CA ALA A 145 35.15 6.57 -29.19
C ALA A 145 33.75 6.16 -29.65
N SER A 146 33.41 6.67 -30.82
CA SER A 146 32.12 6.45 -31.47
C SER A 146 31.66 5.03 -31.21
N LEU A 147 30.37 4.84 -30.83
CA LEU A 147 29.66 3.57 -30.67
C LEU A 147 29.69 2.73 -31.99
N THR A 148 30.84 2.60 -32.58
CA THR A 148 31.09 1.95 -33.88
C THR A 148 31.56 0.51 -33.72
N GLY A 149 31.97 0.13 -32.49
CA GLY A 149 32.34 -1.25 -32.18
C GLY A 149 31.19 -2.01 -31.52
N THR A 150 30.84 -3.16 -32.06
CA THR A 150 29.87 -4.08 -31.43
C THR A 150 30.31 -4.51 -30.02
N GLU A 151 31.60 -4.49 -29.74
CA GLU A 151 32.19 -4.85 -28.46
C GLU A 151 31.92 -3.80 -27.39
N ASP A 152 32.09 -2.51 -27.68
CA ASP A 152 31.82 -1.41 -26.76
C ASP A 152 30.33 -1.33 -26.38
N LEU A 153 29.45 -1.52 -27.38
CA LEU A 153 28.02 -1.60 -27.14
C LEU A 153 27.65 -2.81 -26.25
N ALA A 154 28.26 -3.97 -26.47
CA ALA A 154 28.03 -5.15 -25.65
C ALA A 154 28.48 -4.94 -24.18
N ILE A 155 29.62 -4.31 -23.94
CA ILE A 155 30.13 -4.01 -22.61
C ILE A 155 29.23 -3.00 -21.90
N MET A 156 28.81 -1.95 -22.57
CA MET A 156 27.88 -0.96 -22.02
C MET A 156 26.52 -1.59 -21.64
N LEU A 157 25.99 -2.45 -22.52
CA LEU A 157 24.74 -3.19 -22.26
C LEU A 157 24.90 -4.17 -21.10
N LEU A 158 25.99 -4.96 -21.06
CA LEU A 158 26.23 -5.91 -19.97
C LEU A 158 26.44 -5.22 -18.63
N GLY A 159 27.21 -4.11 -18.60
CA GLY A 159 27.42 -3.31 -17.41
C GLY A 159 26.13 -2.67 -16.90
N GLY A 160 25.33 -2.13 -17.83
CA GLY A 160 24.01 -1.58 -17.52
C GLY A 160 23.03 -2.62 -16.98
N LEU A 161 22.97 -3.81 -17.62
CA LEU A 161 22.13 -4.92 -17.17
C LEU A 161 22.58 -5.47 -15.80
N ALA A 162 23.87 -5.58 -15.58
CA ALA A 162 24.42 -6.04 -14.30
C ALA A 162 24.08 -5.06 -13.16
N SER A 163 24.32 -3.77 -13.35
CA SER A 163 24.00 -2.74 -12.35
C SER A 163 22.50 -2.68 -12.07
N GLN A 164 21.68 -2.71 -13.11
CA GLN A 164 20.22 -2.71 -13.00
C GLN A 164 19.71 -3.98 -12.31
N GLY A 165 20.30 -5.13 -12.60
CA GLY A 165 19.98 -6.40 -11.97
C GLY A 165 20.23 -6.39 -10.47
N VAL A 166 21.40 -5.94 -10.04
CA VAL A 166 21.77 -5.81 -8.60
C VAL A 166 20.83 -4.83 -7.90
N GLN A 167 20.56 -3.68 -8.51
CA GLN A 167 19.65 -2.69 -7.95
C GLN A 167 18.22 -3.20 -7.82
N THR A 168 17.72 -3.92 -8.83
CA THR A 168 16.39 -4.52 -8.79
C THR A 168 16.28 -5.55 -7.67
N LEU A 169 17.26 -6.43 -7.52
CA LEU A 169 17.28 -7.43 -6.45
C LEU A 169 17.35 -6.80 -5.06
N ALA A 170 18.16 -5.76 -4.88
CA ALA A 170 18.26 -5.03 -3.62
C ALA A 170 16.94 -4.33 -3.26
N THR A 171 16.35 -3.66 -4.23
CA THR A 171 15.06 -2.98 -4.05
C THR A 171 13.95 -3.98 -3.75
N LEU A 172 13.92 -5.11 -4.46
CA LEU A 172 12.97 -6.19 -4.21
C LEU A 172 13.09 -6.73 -2.78
N ALA A 173 14.32 -7.06 -2.34
CA ALA A 173 14.56 -7.56 -1.00
C ALA A 173 14.15 -6.54 0.07
N GLY A 174 14.59 -5.30 -0.08
CA GLY A 174 14.30 -4.23 0.87
C GLY A 174 12.81 -3.89 0.96
N THR A 175 12.14 -3.72 -0.17
CA THR A 175 10.68 -3.44 -0.20
C THR A 175 9.87 -4.61 0.36
N THR A 176 10.28 -5.86 0.09
CA THR A 176 9.68 -7.06 0.67
C THR A 176 9.71 -7.01 2.20
N ILE A 177 10.88 -6.75 2.76
CA ILE A 177 11.07 -6.68 4.21
C ILE A 177 10.26 -5.50 4.80
N ILE A 178 10.33 -4.34 4.19
CA ILE A 178 9.58 -3.15 4.62
C ILE A 178 8.08 -3.44 4.62
N MET A 179 7.52 -3.92 3.51
CA MET A 179 6.08 -4.20 3.40
C MET A 179 5.61 -5.24 4.42
N GLY A 180 6.37 -6.32 4.62
CA GLY A 180 6.06 -7.32 5.64
C GLY A 180 6.03 -6.71 7.05
N MET A 181 7.07 -5.98 7.42
CA MET A 181 7.18 -5.33 8.74
C MET A 181 6.10 -4.28 8.98
N LEU A 182 5.81 -3.47 7.97
CA LEU A 182 4.79 -2.43 8.09
C LEU A 182 3.38 -3.03 8.17
N ALA A 183 3.06 -4.01 7.34
CA ALA A 183 1.75 -4.68 7.36
C ALA A 183 1.47 -5.34 8.72
N THR A 184 2.44 -6.07 9.30
CA THR A 184 2.30 -6.67 10.63
C THR A 184 2.16 -5.62 11.72
N THR A 185 2.95 -4.55 11.67
CA THR A 185 2.89 -3.47 12.65
C THR A 185 1.54 -2.75 12.61
N VAL A 186 1.06 -2.40 11.42
CA VAL A 186 -0.22 -1.69 11.23
C VAL A 186 -1.39 -2.57 11.66
N SER A 187 -1.36 -3.87 11.35
CA SER A 187 -2.41 -4.81 11.75
C SER A 187 -2.56 -4.89 13.28
N GLN A 188 -1.46 -4.90 14.02
CA GLN A 188 -1.49 -4.87 15.48
C GLN A 188 -2.01 -3.54 16.04
N MET A 189 -1.63 -2.42 15.39
CA MET A 189 -2.15 -1.10 15.77
C MET A 189 -3.66 -0.95 15.52
N MET A 190 -4.24 -1.68 14.56
CA MET A 190 -5.70 -1.67 14.34
C MET A 190 -6.46 -2.25 15.54
N ILE A 191 -5.88 -3.21 16.25
CA ILE A 191 -6.45 -3.80 17.49
C ILE A 191 -5.96 -3.11 18.77
N GLY A 192 -5.22 -2.00 18.63
CA GLY A 192 -4.74 -1.20 19.77
C GLY A 192 -3.40 -1.61 20.35
N ASN A 193 -2.73 -2.62 19.82
CA ASN A 193 -1.46 -3.12 20.31
C ASN A 193 -0.27 -2.31 19.78
N LYS A 194 0.69 -2.02 20.66
CA LYS A 194 1.98 -1.45 20.28
C LYS A 194 2.99 -2.58 20.11
N VAL A 195 3.58 -2.67 18.95
CA VAL A 195 4.58 -3.68 18.59
C VAL A 195 5.97 -3.08 18.66
N THR A 196 6.94 -3.85 19.16
CA THR A 196 8.37 -3.51 19.09
C THR A 196 8.96 -3.98 17.76
N LEU A 197 10.13 -3.43 17.39
CA LEU A 197 10.83 -3.83 16.16
C LEU A 197 11.14 -5.34 16.14
N SER A 198 11.58 -5.89 17.28
CA SER A 198 11.87 -7.31 17.42
C SER A 198 10.61 -8.18 17.21
N GLN A 199 9.48 -7.80 17.80
CA GLN A 199 8.21 -8.50 17.62
C GLN A 199 7.72 -8.47 16.16
N ALA A 200 7.78 -7.29 15.52
CA ALA A 200 7.42 -7.18 14.10
C ALA A 200 8.32 -8.05 13.21
N TRP A 201 9.62 -8.12 13.52
CA TRP A 201 10.57 -8.98 12.82
C TRP A 201 10.23 -10.45 12.99
N THR A 202 10.02 -10.93 14.21
CA THR A 202 9.69 -12.34 14.48
C THR A 202 8.38 -12.79 13.80
N MET A 203 7.41 -11.87 13.66
CA MET A 203 6.16 -12.14 12.93
C MET A 203 6.37 -12.19 11.41
N THR A 204 7.29 -11.38 10.86
CA THR A 204 7.51 -11.26 9.42
C THR A 204 8.50 -12.29 8.89
N GLN A 205 9.55 -12.61 9.66
CA GLN A 205 10.65 -13.49 9.25
C GLN A 205 10.20 -14.83 8.65
N PRO A 206 9.25 -15.59 9.21
CA PRO A 206 8.83 -16.88 8.65
C PRO A 206 8.18 -16.74 7.27
N ARG A 207 7.72 -15.56 6.91
CA ARG A 207 6.97 -15.27 5.67
C ARG A 207 7.80 -14.58 4.58
N LEU A 208 9.09 -14.28 4.85
CA LEU A 208 9.94 -13.57 3.88
C LEU A 208 10.03 -14.30 2.54
N GLY A 209 10.17 -15.62 2.54
CA GLY A 209 10.22 -16.42 1.29
C GLY A 209 8.92 -16.31 0.48
N ALA A 210 7.77 -16.39 1.15
CA ALA A 210 6.48 -16.24 0.50
C ALA A 210 6.27 -14.79 0.00
N LEU A 211 6.73 -13.80 0.75
CA LEU A 211 6.70 -12.38 0.34
C LEU A 211 7.54 -12.15 -0.93
N ILE A 212 8.77 -12.64 -0.96
CA ILE A 212 9.64 -12.54 -2.15
C ILE A 212 8.93 -13.17 -3.35
N GLY A 213 8.35 -14.37 -3.17
CA GLY A 213 7.56 -15.04 -4.21
C GLY A 213 6.36 -14.20 -4.67
N THR A 214 5.66 -13.56 -3.75
CA THR A 214 4.52 -12.68 -4.08
C THR A 214 4.97 -11.45 -4.87
N PHE A 215 6.07 -10.80 -4.46
CA PHE A 215 6.62 -9.64 -5.19
C PHE A 215 7.09 -10.03 -6.59
N LEU A 216 7.81 -11.14 -6.73
CA LEU A 216 8.25 -11.64 -8.04
C LEU A 216 7.06 -11.94 -8.95
N LEU A 217 6.07 -12.67 -8.46
CA LEU A 217 4.88 -13.01 -9.25
C LEU A 217 4.06 -11.76 -9.60
N THR A 218 3.91 -10.82 -8.67
CA THR A 218 3.25 -9.54 -8.94
C THR A 218 4.02 -8.74 -9.99
N GLY A 219 5.35 -8.65 -9.85
CA GLY A 219 6.21 -7.97 -10.81
C GLY A 219 6.10 -8.57 -12.22
N ILE A 220 6.18 -9.90 -12.32
CA ILE A 220 5.99 -10.61 -13.60
C ILE A 220 4.59 -10.34 -14.16
N ALA A 221 3.55 -10.50 -13.36
CA ALA A 221 2.17 -10.31 -13.83
C ALA A 221 1.90 -8.87 -14.31
N THR A 222 2.41 -7.87 -13.60
CA THR A 222 2.25 -6.45 -13.97
C THR A 222 3.13 -6.04 -15.15
N SER A 223 4.24 -6.73 -15.42
CA SER A 223 5.11 -6.46 -16.57
C SER A 223 4.62 -7.10 -17.87
N ILE A 224 3.73 -8.10 -17.84
CA ILE A 224 3.22 -8.77 -19.05
C ILE A 224 2.72 -7.79 -20.11
N PRO A 225 1.84 -6.80 -19.82
CA PRO A 225 1.36 -5.87 -20.84
C PRO A 225 2.50 -5.05 -21.45
N LEU A 226 3.48 -4.63 -20.66
CA LEU A 226 4.65 -3.87 -21.12
C LEU A 226 5.57 -4.73 -21.99
N ILE A 227 5.77 -6.01 -21.65
CA ILE A 227 6.56 -6.95 -22.44
C ILE A 227 5.88 -7.18 -23.80
N ILE A 228 4.56 -7.38 -23.81
CA ILE A 228 3.79 -7.54 -25.07
C ILE A 228 3.95 -6.27 -25.92
N TYR A 229 3.83 -5.09 -25.33
CA TYR A 229 4.04 -3.82 -26.02
C TYR A 229 5.46 -3.71 -26.59
N ALA A 230 6.48 -4.02 -25.80
CA ALA A 230 7.87 -3.95 -26.22
C ALA A 230 8.17 -4.90 -27.39
N VAL A 231 7.68 -6.16 -27.34
CA VAL A 231 7.82 -7.14 -28.40
C VAL A 231 7.11 -6.67 -29.68
N LEU A 232 5.88 -6.15 -29.53
CA LEU A 232 5.12 -5.64 -30.66
C LEU A 232 5.81 -4.44 -31.33
N MET A 233 6.31 -3.49 -30.52
CA MET A 233 7.06 -2.34 -31.02
C MET A 233 8.38 -2.75 -31.70
N PHE A 234 9.06 -3.77 -31.14
CA PHE A 234 10.26 -4.32 -31.74
C PHE A 234 9.96 -4.93 -33.13
N VAL A 235 8.92 -5.74 -33.24
CA VAL A 235 8.49 -6.34 -34.51
C VAL A 235 8.10 -5.25 -35.55
N LEU A 236 7.35 -4.24 -35.11
CA LEU A 236 6.96 -3.11 -35.97
C LEU A 236 8.19 -2.31 -36.42
N LEU A 237 9.15 -2.06 -35.56
CA LEU A 237 10.39 -1.38 -35.89
C LEU A 237 11.13 -2.12 -37.03
N PHE A 238 11.27 -3.44 -36.90
CA PHE A 238 11.91 -4.24 -37.97
C PHE A 238 11.11 -4.26 -39.27
N ALA A 239 9.77 -4.27 -39.20
CA ALA A 239 8.90 -4.25 -40.38
C ALA A 239 8.98 -2.92 -41.13
N PHE A 240 9.28 -1.82 -40.46
CA PHE A 240 9.35 -0.47 -41.06
C PHE A 240 10.77 0.05 -41.23
N ILE A 241 11.79 -0.78 -40.94
CA ILE A 241 13.20 -0.41 -41.19
C ILE A 241 13.41 -0.19 -42.69
N GLY A 242 13.94 0.98 -43.06
CA GLY A 242 14.18 1.35 -44.47
C GLY A 242 12.96 1.89 -45.19
N SER A 243 11.82 2.08 -44.54
CA SER A 243 10.66 2.76 -45.12
C SER A 243 10.60 4.23 -44.66
N ASP A 244 10.09 5.13 -45.52
CA ASP A 244 9.84 6.53 -45.16
C ASP A 244 8.67 6.71 -44.17
N SER A 245 8.25 5.62 -43.52
CA SER A 245 7.02 5.53 -42.72
C SER A 245 7.25 5.62 -41.20
N ILE A 246 8.35 6.24 -40.75
CA ILE A 246 8.66 6.41 -39.32
C ILE A 246 7.53 7.11 -38.53
N GLY A 247 6.81 8.03 -39.18
CA GLY A 247 5.66 8.71 -38.59
C GLY A 247 4.53 7.77 -38.19
N TRP A 248 4.26 6.74 -38.99
CA TRP A 248 3.27 5.70 -38.66
C TRP A 248 3.70 4.84 -37.47
N LEU A 249 4.98 4.53 -37.34
CA LEU A 249 5.52 3.77 -36.22
C LEU A 249 5.30 4.53 -34.90
N VAL A 250 5.59 5.84 -34.92
CA VAL A 250 5.35 6.70 -33.74
C VAL A 250 3.86 6.76 -33.38
N LEU A 251 3.00 6.97 -34.39
CA LEU A 251 1.55 7.04 -34.18
C LEU A 251 1.00 5.74 -33.58
N VAL A 252 1.36 4.60 -34.15
CA VAL A 252 0.94 3.28 -33.67
C VAL A 252 1.51 3.02 -32.26
N GLY A 253 2.77 3.40 -32.00
CA GLY A 253 3.39 3.29 -30.69
C GLY A 253 2.62 4.05 -29.62
N VAL A 254 2.28 5.31 -29.87
CA VAL A 254 1.49 6.13 -28.94
C VAL A 254 0.08 5.54 -28.76
N LEU A 255 -0.55 5.08 -29.83
CA LEU A 255 -1.90 4.48 -29.77
C LEU A 255 -1.92 3.21 -28.93
N LEU A 256 -0.90 2.36 -29.03
CA LEU A 256 -0.77 1.11 -28.27
C LEU A 256 -0.30 1.34 -26.84
N LEU A 257 0.38 2.45 -26.56
CA LEU A 257 0.85 2.78 -25.21
C LEU A 257 -0.31 2.98 -24.23
N ILE A 258 -1.37 3.66 -24.66
CA ILE A 258 -2.54 3.96 -23.80
C ILE A 258 -3.19 2.67 -23.27
N PRO A 259 -3.65 1.70 -24.12
CA PRO A 259 -4.23 0.46 -23.62
C PRO A 259 -3.23 -0.37 -22.80
N THR A 260 -1.93 -0.30 -23.10
CA THR A 260 -0.89 -0.98 -22.31
C THR A 260 -0.80 -0.41 -20.91
N LEU A 261 -0.80 0.91 -20.76
CA LEU A 261 -0.80 1.55 -19.46
C LEU A 261 -2.08 1.22 -18.67
N VAL A 262 -3.24 1.24 -19.33
CA VAL A 262 -4.51 0.86 -18.70
C VAL A 262 -4.46 -0.59 -18.21
N ALA A 263 -3.97 -1.52 -19.03
CA ALA A 263 -3.84 -2.93 -18.65
C ALA A 263 -2.85 -3.13 -17.49
N THR A 264 -1.71 -2.43 -17.50
CA THR A 264 -0.72 -2.47 -16.42
C THR A 264 -1.31 -1.94 -15.12
N TYR A 265 -1.98 -0.80 -15.14
CA TYR A 265 -2.66 -0.24 -13.97
C TYR A 265 -3.78 -1.16 -13.46
N PHE A 266 -4.56 -1.75 -14.33
CA PHE A 266 -5.58 -2.71 -13.96
C PHE A 266 -4.99 -3.90 -13.21
N MET A 267 -3.90 -4.49 -13.72
CA MET A 267 -3.19 -5.58 -13.05
C MET A 267 -2.62 -5.15 -11.70
N THR A 268 -1.98 -3.98 -11.64
CA THR A 268 -1.41 -3.43 -10.41
C THR A 268 -2.46 -3.31 -9.30
N ILE A 269 -3.66 -2.78 -9.62
CA ILE A 269 -4.73 -2.63 -8.63
C ILE A 269 -5.30 -3.98 -8.19
N LYS A 270 -5.46 -4.91 -9.12
CA LYS A 270 -5.95 -6.26 -8.82
C LYS A 270 -5.03 -7.05 -7.91
N LEU A 271 -3.73 -6.82 -8.00
CA LEU A 271 -2.70 -7.54 -7.28
C LEU A 271 -2.10 -6.72 -6.10
N ALA A 272 -2.58 -5.48 -5.89
CA ALA A 272 -2.02 -4.55 -4.90
C ALA A 272 -1.89 -5.16 -3.49
N PHE A 273 -2.89 -5.92 -3.05
CA PHE A 273 -2.93 -6.46 -1.70
C PHE A 273 -2.17 -7.78 -1.52
N GLY A 274 -1.51 -8.30 -2.57
CA GLY A 274 -0.83 -9.59 -2.52
C GLY A 274 0.17 -9.71 -1.38
N SER A 275 1.03 -8.70 -1.20
CA SER A 275 2.04 -8.66 -0.13
C SER A 275 1.42 -8.61 1.27
N VAL A 276 0.41 -7.76 1.47
CA VAL A 276 -0.31 -7.64 2.74
C VAL A 276 -1.01 -8.95 3.10
N ILE A 277 -1.69 -9.58 2.14
CA ILE A 277 -2.39 -10.86 2.31
C ILE A 277 -1.41 -11.98 2.66
N THR A 278 -0.26 -12.07 1.96
CA THR A 278 0.77 -13.10 2.22
C THR A 278 1.21 -13.09 3.68
N VAL A 279 1.37 -11.91 4.27
CA VAL A 279 1.83 -11.77 5.65
C VAL A 279 0.70 -11.96 6.65
N LEU A 280 -0.44 -11.31 6.42
CA LEU A 280 -1.52 -11.29 7.40
C LEU A 280 -2.38 -12.55 7.39
N GLU A 281 -2.69 -13.10 6.22
CA GLU A 281 -3.47 -14.34 6.09
C GLU A 281 -2.58 -15.61 6.11
N GLU A 282 -1.26 -15.44 6.16
CA GLU A 282 -0.26 -16.51 6.25
C GLU A 282 -0.33 -17.55 5.13
N ILE A 283 -0.73 -17.14 3.93
CA ILE A 283 -0.89 -18.01 2.77
C ILE A 283 0.26 -17.86 1.77
N GLY A 284 0.40 -18.84 0.87
CA GLY A 284 1.43 -18.82 -0.16
C GLY A 284 1.21 -17.77 -1.25
N PRO A 285 2.25 -17.48 -2.07
CA PRO A 285 2.25 -16.38 -3.03
C PRO A 285 1.09 -16.44 -4.04
N ILE A 286 0.87 -17.59 -4.67
CA ILE A 286 -0.17 -17.78 -5.68
C ILE A 286 -1.58 -17.63 -5.06
N ALA A 287 -1.77 -18.20 -3.86
CA ALA A 287 -3.03 -18.08 -3.13
C ALA A 287 -3.30 -16.60 -2.75
N ALA A 288 -2.27 -15.87 -2.31
CA ALA A 288 -2.37 -14.47 -1.96
C ALA A 288 -2.77 -13.59 -3.17
N LEU A 289 -2.18 -13.83 -4.36
CA LEU A 289 -2.56 -13.11 -5.57
C LEU A 289 -3.98 -13.42 -6.02
N LYS A 290 -4.39 -14.70 -5.98
CA LYS A 290 -5.80 -15.08 -6.24
C LYS A 290 -6.75 -14.40 -5.24
N ARG A 291 -6.37 -14.36 -3.98
CA ARG A 291 -7.12 -13.71 -2.90
C ARG A 291 -7.24 -12.19 -3.13
N SER A 292 -6.14 -11.52 -3.47
CA SER A 292 -6.12 -10.10 -3.83
C SER A 292 -7.06 -9.80 -5.00
N TRP A 293 -7.02 -10.64 -6.04
CA TRP A 293 -7.91 -10.53 -7.19
C TRP A 293 -9.39 -10.64 -6.80
N THR A 294 -9.75 -11.66 -6.01
CA THR A 294 -11.14 -11.87 -5.56
C THR A 294 -11.61 -10.78 -4.60
N LEU A 295 -10.72 -10.30 -3.73
CA LEU A 295 -11.02 -9.22 -2.79
C LEU A 295 -11.32 -7.91 -3.52
N SER A 296 -10.60 -7.61 -4.60
CA SER A 296 -10.81 -6.42 -5.42
C SER A 296 -12.05 -6.49 -6.33
N ASN A 297 -12.65 -7.68 -6.53
CA ASN A 297 -13.85 -7.82 -7.36
C ASN A 297 -15.06 -7.15 -6.72
N GLY A 298 -15.82 -6.39 -7.52
CA GLY A 298 -16.99 -5.62 -7.07
C GLY A 298 -16.67 -4.26 -6.46
N TYR A 299 -15.44 -4.03 -6.00
CA TYR A 299 -14.98 -2.75 -5.44
C TYR A 299 -13.82 -2.12 -6.22
N PHE A 300 -13.63 -2.54 -7.47
CA PHE A 300 -12.49 -2.12 -8.30
C PHE A 300 -12.37 -0.59 -8.40
N TRP A 301 -13.42 0.12 -8.75
CA TRP A 301 -13.39 1.58 -8.91
C TRP A 301 -13.11 2.33 -7.60
N GLN A 302 -13.63 1.82 -6.49
CA GLN A 302 -13.33 2.39 -5.17
C GLN A 302 -11.88 2.15 -4.77
N THR A 303 -11.36 0.95 -5.02
CA THR A 303 -9.96 0.59 -4.77
C THR A 303 -9.02 1.42 -5.65
N LEU A 304 -9.34 1.53 -6.95
CA LEU A 304 -8.63 2.40 -7.89
C LEU A 304 -8.55 3.84 -7.37
N GLY A 305 -9.70 4.44 -7.04
CA GLY A 305 -9.73 5.84 -6.59
C GLY A 305 -8.93 6.06 -5.31
N ARG A 306 -8.98 5.11 -4.36
CA ARG A 306 -8.23 5.20 -3.10
C ARG A 306 -6.72 5.04 -3.31
N LEU A 307 -6.30 4.03 -4.08
CA LEU A 307 -4.89 3.82 -4.38
C LEU A 307 -4.33 4.95 -5.26
N LEU A 308 -5.12 5.47 -6.19
CA LEU A 308 -4.73 6.62 -6.99
C LEU A 308 -4.54 7.87 -6.11
N LEU A 309 -5.46 8.12 -5.18
CA LEU A 309 -5.36 9.25 -4.27
C LEU A 309 -4.05 9.21 -3.47
N ILE A 310 -3.75 8.08 -2.82
CA ILE A 310 -2.52 7.98 -2.05
C ILE A 310 -1.27 8.07 -2.94
N SER A 311 -1.32 7.52 -4.16
CA SER A 311 -0.23 7.64 -5.13
C SER A 311 0.01 9.08 -5.56
N VAL A 312 -1.06 9.86 -5.76
CA VAL A 312 -0.96 11.31 -6.08
C VAL A 312 -0.37 12.07 -4.90
N VAL A 313 -0.87 11.85 -3.68
CA VAL A 313 -0.34 12.50 -2.47
C VAL A 313 1.13 12.14 -2.26
N ALA A 314 1.45 10.86 -2.36
CA ALA A 314 2.82 10.34 -2.23
C ALA A 314 3.74 10.89 -3.32
N GLY A 315 3.25 10.89 -4.57
CA GLY A 315 3.97 11.44 -5.72
C GLY A 315 4.22 12.94 -5.61
N PHE A 316 3.24 13.71 -5.08
CA PHE A 316 3.43 15.13 -4.83
C PHE A 316 4.52 15.38 -3.77
N ILE A 317 4.49 14.65 -2.65
CA ILE A 317 5.51 14.77 -1.59
C ILE A 317 6.89 14.37 -2.13
N ALA A 318 6.97 13.21 -2.78
CA ALA A 318 8.22 12.71 -3.34
C ALA A 318 8.73 13.62 -4.46
N GLY A 319 7.85 14.11 -5.34
CA GLY A 319 8.19 15.01 -6.44
C GLY A 319 8.65 16.38 -5.96
N PHE A 320 8.03 16.91 -4.90
CA PHE A 320 8.46 18.17 -4.29
C PHE A 320 9.90 18.05 -3.74
N ILE A 321 10.15 17.04 -2.90
CA ILE A 321 11.48 16.81 -2.33
C ILE A 321 12.48 16.40 -3.42
N GLY A 322 12.10 15.51 -4.32
CA GLY A 322 12.91 15.04 -5.44
C GLY A 322 13.24 16.17 -6.43
N GLY A 323 12.36 17.15 -6.60
CA GLY A 323 12.59 18.34 -7.42
C GLY A 323 13.76 19.19 -6.88
N PHE A 324 13.87 19.35 -5.57
CA PHE A 324 15.05 20.00 -4.96
C PHE A 324 16.32 19.18 -5.21
N VAL A 325 16.26 17.85 -4.98
CA VAL A 325 17.40 16.96 -5.25
C VAL A 325 17.81 17.04 -6.72
N GLY A 326 16.85 16.99 -7.65
CA GLY A 326 17.09 17.10 -9.09
C GLY A 326 17.63 18.48 -9.50
N GLY A 327 17.16 19.57 -8.89
CA GLY A 327 17.66 20.92 -9.13
C GLY A 327 19.12 21.09 -8.71
N PHE A 328 19.47 20.61 -7.52
CA PHE A 328 20.87 20.61 -7.07
C PHE A 328 21.75 19.68 -7.91
N ALA A 329 21.24 18.51 -8.30
CA ALA A 329 21.95 17.60 -9.18
C ALA A 329 22.20 18.21 -10.56
N GLY A 330 21.21 18.90 -11.14
CA GLY A 330 21.37 19.63 -12.40
C GLY A 330 22.48 20.70 -12.32
N ALA A 331 22.47 21.51 -11.27
CA ALA A 331 23.52 22.52 -11.04
C ALA A 331 24.91 21.86 -10.87
N ALA A 332 25.00 20.76 -10.12
CA ALA A 332 26.23 20.02 -9.93
C ALA A 332 26.73 19.37 -11.23
N MET A 333 25.81 18.89 -12.10
CA MET A 333 26.16 18.36 -13.43
C MET A 333 26.79 19.43 -14.33
N PHE A 334 26.26 20.66 -14.32
CA PHE A 334 26.92 21.76 -15.05
C PHE A 334 28.33 22.05 -14.53
N ALA A 335 28.53 22.02 -13.21
CA ALA A 335 29.84 22.23 -12.62
C ALA A 335 30.82 21.07 -12.87
N ALA A 336 30.31 19.87 -13.09
CA ALA A 336 31.08 18.67 -13.36
C ALA A 336 31.19 18.30 -14.85
N ALA A 337 30.68 19.18 -15.76
CA ALA A 337 30.55 18.86 -17.19
C ALA A 337 31.89 18.49 -17.86
N ASP A 338 33.00 19.09 -17.41
CA ASP A 338 34.34 18.84 -17.95
C ASP A 338 35.05 17.64 -17.30
N SER A 339 34.38 16.94 -16.37
CA SER A 339 34.96 15.81 -15.62
C SER A 339 34.03 14.59 -15.69
N GLU A 340 34.48 13.55 -16.35
CA GLU A 340 33.76 12.27 -16.41
C GLU A 340 33.54 11.67 -15.02
N THR A 341 34.57 11.66 -14.20
CA THR A 341 34.47 11.21 -12.80
C THR A 341 33.48 12.07 -12.01
N GLY A 342 33.56 13.40 -12.21
CA GLY A 342 32.65 14.33 -11.55
C GLY A 342 31.17 14.08 -11.90
N SER A 343 30.85 13.91 -13.18
CA SER A 343 29.50 13.63 -13.64
C SER A 343 28.97 12.28 -13.12
N THR A 344 29.81 11.25 -13.11
CA THR A 344 29.45 9.93 -12.55
C THR A 344 29.16 10.01 -11.04
N ILE A 345 29.94 10.75 -10.28
CA ILE A 345 29.69 10.97 -8.84
C ILE A 345 28.36 11.68 -8.64
N VAL A 346 28.08 12.74 -9.40
CA VAL A 346 26.80 13.47 -9.30
C VAL A 346 25.61 12.55 -9.60
N LEU A 347 25.70 11.72 -10.63
CA LEU A 347 24.65 10.74 -10.97
C LEU A 347 24.47 9.71 -9.85
N ALA A 348 25.54 9.14 -9.33
CA ALA A 348 25.52 8.17 -8.25
C ALA A 348 24.88 8.75 -6.98
N VAL A 349 25.28 9.93 -6.55
CA VAL A 349 24.74 10.62 -5.38
C VAL A 349 23.26 10.94 -5.59
N THR A 350 22.89 11.43 -6.77
CA THR A 350 21.49 11.73 -7.10
C THR A 350 20.62 10.47 -7.05
N ALA A 351 21.08 9.36 -7.62
CA ALA A 351 20.36 8.08 -7.58
C ALA A 351 20.18 7.58 -6.14
N GLY A 352 21.20 7.70 -5.30
CA GLY A 352 21.10 7.38 -3.87
C GLY A 352 20.10 8.26 -3.13
N LEU A 353 20.17 9.58 -3.33
CA LEU A 353 19.25 10.53 -2.69
C LEU A 353 17.79 10.31 -3.11
N THR A 354 17.52 10.03 -4.38
CA THR A 354 16.17 9.72 -4.86
C THR A 354 15.61 8.43 -4.24
N THR A 355 16.47 7.44 -4.00
CA THR A 355 16.10 6.22 -3.25
C THR A 355 15.71 6.55 -1.80
N LEU A 356 16.46 7.43 -1.12
CA LEU A 356 16.11 7.88 0.24
C LEU A 356 14.80 8.65 0.28
N VAL A 357 14.54 9.52 -0.71
CA VAL A 357 13.26 10.24 -0.83
C VAL A 357 12.08 9.29 -0.94
N SER A 358 12.23 8.20 -1.70
CA SER A 358 11.22 7.14 -1.76
C SER A 358 10.95 6.51 -0.39
N GLY A 359 11.98 6.36 0.45
CA GLY A 359 11.87 5.87 1.82
C GLY A 359 11.00 6.74 2.74
N LEU A 360 10.94 8.05 2.50
CA LEU A 360 10.08 8.96 3.28
C LEU A 360 8.60 8.74 3.02
N VAL A 361 8.25 8.30 1.81
CA VAL A 361 6.85 8.17 1.38
C VAL A 361 6.32 6.76 1.59
N THR A 362 7.20 5.76 1.57
CA THR A 362 6.86 4.34 1.73
C THR A 362 6.04 4.03 2.98
N PRO A 363 6.30 4.57 4.19
CA PRO A 363 5.48 4.30 5.37
C PRO A 363 4.04 4.74 5.20
N LEU A 364 3.81 5.88 4.55
CA LEU A 364 2.47 6.41 4.32
C LEU A 364 1.69 5.52 3.35
N THR A 365 2.29 5.17 2.21
CA THR A 365 1.64 4.33 1.19
C THR A 365 1.37 2.93 1.69
N ALA A 366 2.34 2.27 2.34
CA ALA A 366 2.19 0.92 2.88
C ALA A 366 1.13 0.84 3.99
N THR A 367 1.08 1.84 4.88
CA THR A 367 0.06 1.92 5.93
C THR A 367 -1.32 2.10 5.32
N TYR A 368 -1.47 3.04 4.37
CA TYR A 368 -2.72 3.31 3.70
C TYR A 368 -3.23 2.07 2.93
N GLU A 369 -2.35 1.37 2.22
CA GLU A 369 -2.67 0.14 1.48
C GLU A 369 -3.16 -0.97 2.42
N THR A 370 -2.51 -1.14 3.58
CA THR A 370 -2.93 -2.08 4.61
C THR A 370 -4.31 -1.73 5.18
N LEU A 371 -4.61 -0.43 5.36
CA LEU A 371 -5.95 0.02 5.80
C LEU A 371 -7.02 -0.18 4.73
N VAL A 372 -6.70 0.03 3.45
CA VAL A 372 -7.63 -0.26 2.34
C VAL A 372 -7.94 -1.75 2.27
N TYR A 373 -6.93 -2.61 2.46
CA TYR A 373 -7.14 -4.06 2.57
C TYR A 373 -8.10 -4.41 3.70
N ALA A 374 -7.90 -3.84 4.90
CA ALA A 374 -8.79 -4.06 6.05
C ALA A 374 -10.22 -3.60 5.77
N ASP A 375 -10.40 -2.43 5.13
CA ASP A 375 -11.74 -1.94 4.72
C ASP A 375 -12.45 -2.87 3.75
N LEU A 376 -11.73 -3.42 2.76
CA LEU A 376 -12.31 -4.40 1.84
C LEU A 376 -12.76 -5.67 2.55
N ARG A 377 -12.01 -6.14 3.55
CA ARG A 377 -12.41 -7.28 4.38
C ARG A 377 -13.61 -6.95 5.27
N ILE A 378 -13.64 -5.75 5.87
CA ILE A 378 -14.80 -5.30 6.66
C ILE A 378 -16.07 -5.31 5.80
N ARG A 379 -15.98 -4.83 4.56
CA ARG A 379 -17.13 -4.76 3.63
C ARG A 379 -17.60 -6.12 3.10
N LYS A 380 -16.67 -7.03 2.86
CA LYS A 380 -16.96 -8.33 2.21
C LYS A 380 -17.16 -9.47 3.18
N GLU A 381 -16.43 -9.46 4.30
CA GLU A 381 -16.26 -10.61 5.18
C GLU A 381 -16.74 -10.34 6.62
N ASN A 382 -17.34 -9.19 6.86
CA ASN A 382 -17.76 -8.75 8.20
C ASN A 382 -16.59 -8.80 9.23
N PHE A 383 -15.38 -8.50 8.75
CA PHE A 383 -14.14 -8.62 9.51
C PHE A 383 -14.11 -7.75 10.76
N ALA A 384 -14.98 -6.74 10.87
CA ALA A 384 -15.13 -5.90 12.05
C ALA A 384 -15.42 -6.73 13.32
N ALA A 385 -16.28 -7.75 13.22
CA ALA A 385 -16.61 -8.63 14.35
C ALA A 385 -15.38 -9.39 14.86
N VAL A 386 -14.53 -9.88 13.95
CA VAL A 386 -13.29 -10.59 14.29
C VAL A 386 -12.30 -9.67 15.01
N LEU A 387 -12.17 -8.41 14.55
CA LEU A 387 -11.30 -7.42 15.19
C LEU A 387 -11.79 -7.03 16.59
N ILE A 388 -13.11 -6.91 16.81
CA ILE A 388 -13.70 -6.67 18.13
C ILE A 388 -13.35 -7.82 19.06
N GLN A 389 -13.57 -9.06 18.63
CA GLN A 389 -13.26 -10.23 19.45
C GLN A 389 -11.76 -10.30 19.79
N ALA A 390 -10.89 -10.01 18.82
CA ALA A 390 -9.44 -9.98 19.05
C ALA A 390 -9.00 -8.87 20.03
N SER A 391 -9.67 -7.73 20.03
CA SER A 391 -9.36 -6.61 20.94
C SER A 391 -9.83 -6.84 22.38
N THR A 392 -10.75 -7.78 22.60
CA THR A 392 -11.31 -8.09 23.93
C THR A 392 -10.64 -9.29 24.61
N GLN A 393 -9.84 -10.07 23.88
CA GLN A 393 -9.09 -11.18 24.47
C GLN A 393 -7.84 -10.64 25.20
N PRO A 394 -7.67 -10.92 26.50
CA PRO A 394 -6.43 -10.60 27.22
C PRO A 394 -5.27 -11.44 26.62
N GLN A 395 -4.18 -10.77 26.31
CA GLN A 395 -2.93 -11.39 25.80
C GLN A 395 -2.08 -11.89 26.98
#